data_c06deddc4566be3d832f3c5cb0b3d4ab
#
_entry.id   c06deddc4566be3d832f3c5cb0b3d4ab
#
_cell.length_a   1.000
_cell.length_b   1.000
_cell.length_c   1.000
_cell.angle_alpha   90.00
_cell.angle_beta   90.00
_cell.angle_gamma   90.00
#
_symmetry.space_group_name_H-M   'P 1'
#
loop_
_entity.id
_entity.type
_entity.pdbx_description
1 polymer ?
#
loop_
_entity_poly.entity_id
_entity_poly.type
_entity_poly.pdbx_seq_one_letter_code
_entity_poly.pdbx_strand_id
1 'polypeptide(L)'
;MPWIKQDSLEHIVKKLLKEGVPKKIRLDNRNVIDPFSALFDIAISHINFDVWEKAEIVRQHQKTLQNAIGKFHQMVLGSIDGCEDLGVGKIVDFKCEKKKIFAEIKNKFNTVKASDLKGVYKTIAEYRRMNCPDYTGYYVQILTKSRFNRCFTPSDNTSGSKPEPNPHIREIDGSSFYTLITGDEEALINLYKILPYV
;
A
#
# COMPACT_ATOMS: atom_id res chain seq x y z
N MET A 1 6.90 -1.91 21.09
CA MET A 1 7.89 -1.25 20.20
C MET A 1 7.99 0.21 20.61
N PRO A 2 9.19 0.80 20.75
CA PRO A 2 9.32 2.15 21.33
C PRO A 2 8.76 3.28 20.43
N TRP A 3 8.59 3.02 19.14
CA TRP A 3 8.17 4.01 18.14
C TRP A 3 6.65 4.05 17.89
N ILE A 4 5.87 3.13 18.49
CA ILE A 4 4.40 3.12 18.42
C ILE A 4 3.82 2.77 19.78
N LYS A 5 2.78 3.49 20.20
CA LYS A 5 2.03 3.17 21.42
C LYS A 5 1.23 1.89 21.24
N GLN A 6 1.21 1.02 22.26
CA GLN A 6 0.49 -0.24 22.21
C GLN A 6 -1.00 -0.03 21.93
N ASP A 7 -1.66 0.88 22.61
CA ASP A 7 -3.09 1.18 22.41
C ASP A 7 -3.40 1.62 20.97
N SER A 8 -2.49 2.37 20.34
CA SER A 8 -2.64 2.79 18.95
C SER A 8 -2.55 1.60 18.01
N LEU A 9 -1.59 0.69 18.23
CA LEU A 9 -1.45 -0.52 17.41
C LEU A 9 -2.66 -1.43 17.57
N GLU A 10 -3.13 -1.67 18.80
CA GLU A 10 -4.34 -2.46 19.06
C GLU A 10 -5.57 -1.88 18.39
N HIS A 11 -5.75 -0.56 18.45
CA HIS A 11 -6.85 0.10 17.78
C HIS A 11 -6.80 -0.10 16.26
N ILE A 12 -5.61 0.05 15.65
CA ILE A 12 -5.39 -0.15 14.21
C ILE A 12 -5.70 -1.59 13.82
N VAL A 13 -5.21 -2.58 14.59
CA VAL A 13 -5.45 -4.00 14.34
C VAL A 13 -6.94 -4.33 14.46
N LYS A 14 -7.62 -3.87 15.52
CA LYS A 14 -9.06 -4.06 15.70
C LYS A 14 -9.87 -3.47 14.53
N LYS A 15 -9.48 -2.29 14.05
CA LYS A 15 -10.10 -1.66 12.87
C LYS A 15 -9.90 -2.50 11.62
N LEU A 16 -8.68 -2.97 11.36
CA LEU A 16 -8.37 -3.84 10.22
C LEU A 16 -9.17 -5.14 10.27
N LEU A 17 -9.22 -5.81 11.42
CA LEU A 17 -9.98 -7.03 11.59
C LEU A 17 -11.47 -6.81 11.32
N LYS A 18 -12.04 -5.71 11.80
CA LYS A 18 -13.44 -5.35 11.55
C LYS A 18 -13.73 -5.08 10.06
N GLU A 19 -12.82 -4.42 9.36
CA GLU A 19 -12.93 -4.16 7.91
C GLU A 19 -12.70 -5.42 7.09
N GLY A 20 -11.84 -6.33 7.55
CA GLY A 20 -11.49 -7.60 6.91
C GLY A 20 -12.53 -8.72 7.11
N VAL A 21 -13.46 -8.58 8.08
CA VAL A 21 -14.55 -9.57 8.25
C VAL A 21 -15.43 -9.55 7.01
N PRO A 22 -15.69 -10.71 6.36
CA PRO A 22 -16.62 -10.76 5.24
C PRO A 22 -17.99 -10.28 5.71
N LYS A 23 -18.42 -9.13 5.25
CA LYS A 23 -19.86 -8.82 5.23
C LYS A 23 -20.47 -9.94 4.43
N LYS A 24 -21.55 -10.63 4.92
CA LYS A 24 -22.24 -11.72 4.23
C LYS A 24 -22.14 -11.47 2.71
N ILE A 25 -21.28 -12.23 2.05
CA ILE A 25 -21.07 -12.07 0.61
C ILE A 25 -22.32 -12.69 0.00
N ARG A 26 -23.25 -11.83 -0.30
CA ARG A 26 -24.29 -12.13 -1.27
C ARG A 26 -23.66 -11.84 -2.62
N LEU A 27 -23.75 -12.76 -3.54
CA LEU A 27 -23.49 -12.53 -4.96
C LEU A 27 -24.54 -11.55 -5.55
N ASP A 28 -25.12 -10.69 -4.69
CA ASP A 28 -26.13 -9.72 -5.06
C ASP A 28 -25.48 -8.40 -5.51
N ASN A 29 -25.82 -8.03 -6.72
CA ASN A 29 -25.90 -6.69 -7.34
C ASN A 29 -24.74 -5.68 -7.20
N ARG A 30 -23.75 -5.83 -6.33
CA ARG A 30 -22.64 -4.87 -6.19
C ARG A 30 -21.37 -5.24 -6.93
N ASN A 31 -21.18 -6.54 -7.19
CA ASN A 31 -20.06 -7.04 -7.99
C ASN A 31 -20.65 -7.79 -9.19
N VAL A 32 -20.49 -7.21 -10.36
CA VAL A 32 -20.85 -7.88 -11.59
C VAL A 32 -19.89 -9.07 -11.77
N ILE A 33 -20.43 -10.27 -11.71
CA ILE A 33 -19.70 -11.48 -12.07
C ILE A 33 -19.56 -11.46 -13.59
N ASP A 34 -18.33 -11.56 -14.09
CA ASP A 34 -18.08 -11.79 -15.49
C ASP A 34 -18.42 -13.25 -15.83
N PRO A 35 -19.54 -13.52 -16.56
CA PRO A 35 -19.96 -14.88 -16.84
C PRO A 35 -18.98 -15.64 -17.73
N PHE A 36 -18.24 -14.94 -18.60
CA PHE A 36 -17.23 -15.57 -19.46
C PHE A 36 -16.04 -16.05 -18.65
N SER A 37 -15.53 -15.20 -17.74
CA SER A 37 -14.45 -15.60 -16.83
C SER A 37 -14.88 -16.80 -15.96
N ALA A 38 -16.11 -16.82 -15.44
CA ALA A 38 -16.65 -17.92 -14.67
C ALA A 38 -16.66 -19.24 -15.48
N LEU A 39 -17.19 -19.21 -16.71
CA LEU A 39 -17.26 -20.39 -17.58
C LEU A 39 -15.88 -20.94 -17.94
N PHE A 40 -14.93 -20.05 -18.30
CA PHE A 40 -13.57 -20.48 -18.62
C PHE A 40 -12.83 -21.02 -17.38
N ASP A 41 -12.97 -20.40 -16.23
CA ASP A 41 -12.34 -20.86 -15.00
C ASP A 41 -12.86 -22.24 -14.58
N ILE A 42 -14.18 -22.45 -14.63
CA ILE A 42 -14.85 -23.75 -14.40
C ILE A 42 -14.30 -24.81 -15.36
N ALA A 43 -14.21 -24.50 -16.64
CA ALA A 43 -13.75 -25.43 -17.67
C ALA A 43 -12.26 -25.78 -17.50
N ILE A 44 -11.40 -24.79 -17.25
CA ILE A 44 -9.95 -24.97 -17.10
C ILE A 44 -9.63 -25.73 -15.79
N SER A 45 -10.34 -25.39 -14.73
CA SER A 45 -10.13 -25.99 -13.41
C SER A 45 -10.83 -27.33 -13.21
N HIS A 46 -11.65 -27.76 -14.18
CA HIS A 46 -12.44 -29.00 -14.09
C HIS A 46 -13.31 -29.08 -12.83
N ILE A 47 -13.91 -27.98 -12.41
CA ILE A 47 -14.79 -27.88 -11.24
C ILE A 47 -16.24 -27.63 -11.66
N ASN A 48 -17.20 -27.83 -10.74
CA ASN A 48 -18.57 -27.43 -10.98
C ASN A 48 -18.83 -25.97 -10.48
N PHE A 49 -20.01 -25.44 -10.80
CA PHE A 49 -20.37 -24.08 -10.43
C PHE A 49 -20.38 -23.84 -8.90
N ASP A 50 -20.84 -24.77 -8.10
CA ASP A 50 -20.90 -24.63 -6.63
C ASP A 50 -19.50 -24.48 -6.01
N VAL A 51 -18.51 -25.21 -6.54
CA VAL A 51 -17.12 -25.13 -6.11
C VAL A 51 -16.52 -23.80 -6.54
N TRP A 52 -16.78 -23.39 -7.78
CA TRP A 52 -16.34 -22.09 -8.31
C TRP A 52 -16.92 -20.93 -7.51
N GLU A 53 -18.23 -20.95 -7.19
CA GLU A 53 -18.90 -19.91 -6.40
C GLU A 53 -18.23 -19.72 -5.02
N LYS A 54 -17.94 -20.82 -4.33
CA LYS A 54 -17.22 -20.78 -3.05
C LYS A 54 -15.82 -20.17 -3.20
N ALA A 55 -15.09 -20.53 -4.25
CA ALA A 55 -13.76 -19.99 -4.54
C ALA A 55 -13.81 -18.49 -4.86
N GLU A 56 -14.82 -18.05 -5.62
CA GLU A 56 -15.03 -16.63 -5.94
C GLU A 56 -15.34 -15.81 -4.68
N ILE A 57 -16.15 -16.33 -3.76
CA ILE A 57 -16.40 -15.72 -2.45
C ILE A 57 -15.08 -15.51 -1.69
N VAL A 58 -14.24 -16.53 -1.62
CA VAL A 58 -12.91 -16.44 -0.97
C VAL A 58 -12.03 -15.41 -1.66
N ARG A 59 -12.01 -15.39 -2.99
CA ARG A 59 -11.25 -14.43 -3.79
C ARG A 59 -11.66 -12.97 -3.51
N GLN A 60 -12.96 -12.70 -3.45
CA GLN A 60 -13.49 -11.36 -3.13
C GLN A 60 -13.11 -10.93 -1.71
N HIS A 61 -13.18 -11.86 -0.75
CA HIS A 61 -12.72 -11.62 0.61
C HIS A 61 -11.23 -11.28 0.66
N GLN A 62 -10.39 -12.06 -0.03
CA GLN A 62 -8.95 -11.79 -0.11
C GLN A 62 -8.66 -10.40 -0.70
N LYS A 63 -9.40 -9.96 -1.72
CA LYS A 63 -9.26 -8.62 -2.28
C LYS A 63 -9.60 -7.52 -1.25
N THR A 64 -10.66 -7.71 -0.48
CA THR A 64 -11.06 -6.80 0.60
C THR A 64 -9.97 -6.72 1.68
N LEU A 65 -9.44 -7.86 2.10
CA LEU A 65 -8.37 -7.93 3.08
C LEU A 65 -7.08 -7.26 2.57
N GLN A 66 -6.70 -7.47 1.31
CA GLN A 66 -5.52 -6.83 0.72
C GLN A 66 -5.64 -5.30 0.71
N ASN A 67 -6.83 -4.75 0.44
CA ASN A 67 -7.08 -3.32 0.51
C ASN A 67 -6.97 -2.80 1.97
N ALA A 68 -7.50 -3.55 2.94
CA ALA A 68 -7.39 -3.21 4.36
C ALA A 68 -5.92 -3.23 4.84
N ILE A 69 -5.13 -4.21 4.40
CA ILE A 69 -3.68 -4.28 4.72
C ILE A 69 -2.92 -3.08 4.13
N GLY A 70 -3.29 -2.59 2.94
CA GLY A 70 -2.70 -1.36 2.39
C GLY A 70 -2.88 -0.17 3.34
N LYS A 71 -4.09 0.04 3.84
CA LYS A 71 -4.41 1.08 4.83
C LYS A 71 -3.75 0.85 6.19
N PHE A 72 -3.53 -0.41 6.58
CA PHE A 72 -2.86 -0.73 7.84
C PHE A 72 -1.50 -0.06 7.96
N HIS A 73 -0.65 -0.18 6.93
CA HIS A 73 0.66 0.44 6.93
C HIS A 73 0.61 1.98 6.97
N GLN A 74 -0.36 2.59 6.29
CA GLN A 74 -0.59 4.05 6.35
C GLN A 74 -0.95 4.48 7.78
N MET A 75 -1.90 3.78 8.42
CA MET A 75 -2.32 4.06 9.80
C MET A 75 -1.18 3.85 10.82
N VAL A 76 -0.41 2.76 10.70
CA VAL A 76 0.73 2.47 11.59
C VAL A 76 1.78 3.57 11.48
N LEU A 77 2.20 3.92 10.28
CA LEU A 77 3.18 4.98 10.04
C LEU A 77 2.65 6.36 10.48
N GLY A 78 1.38 6.65 10.20
CA GLY A 78 0.72 7.90 10.61
C GLY A 78 0.50 8.04 12.12
N SER A 79 0.56 6.93 12.88
CA SER A 79 0.47 6.96 14.36
C SER A 79 1.80 7.28 15.05
N ILE A 80 2.89 7.36 14.31
CA ILE A 80 4.22 7.70 14.83
C ILE A 80 4.28 9.20 15.09
N ASP A 81 4.91 9.59 16.20
CA ASP A 81 4.97 10.98 16.63
C ASP A 81 5.57 11.92 15.56
N GLY A 82 4.82 12.97 15.21
CA GLY A 82 5.16 13.92 14.15
C GLY A 82 4.87 13.44 12.73
N CYS A 83 4.16 12.29 12.59
CA CYS A 83 3.69 11.75 11.32
C CYS A 83 2.16 11.73 11.26
N GLU A 84 1.59 11.68 10.08
CA GLU A 84 0.15 11.72 9.81
C GLU A 84 -0.22 10.81 8.63
N ASP A 85 -1.29 10.01 8.81
CA ASP A 85 -2.02 9.36 7.72
C ASP A 85 -3.03 10.38 7.16
N LEU A 86 -2.84 10.81 5.93
CA LEU A 86 -3.67 11.84 5.31
C LEU A 86 -5.04 11.32 4.86
N GLY A 87 -5.20 10.01 4.82
CA GLY A 87 -6.48 9.35 4.54
C GLY A 87 -6.89 9.33 3.07
N VAL A 88 -8.06 8.73 2.84
CA VAL A 88 -8.61 8.52 1.49
C VAL A 88 -9.02 9.84 0.85
N GLY A 89 -8.70 9.99 -0.45
CA GLY A 89 -9.07 11.16 -1.26
C GLY A 89 -8.06 12.30 -1.20
N LYS A 90 -6.96 12.12 -0.52
CA LYS A 90 -5.81 13.03 -0.57
C LYS A 90 -4.87 12.65 -1.71
N ILE A 91 -4.02 13.62 -2.10
CA ILE A 91 -3.07 13.47 -3.21
C ILE A 91 -1.95 12.49 -2.87
N VAL A 92 -1.56 12.44 -1.58
CA VAL A 92 -0.56 11.52 -1.04
C VAL A 92 -1.09 10.87 0.24
N ASP A 93 -0.55 9.71 0.60
CA ASP A 93 -1.05 8.88 1.70
C ASP A 93 -0.53 9.33 3.08
N PHE A 94 0.70 9.82 3.15
CA PHE A 94 1.46 9.98 4.39
C PHE A 94 2.28 11.28 4.39
N LYS A 95 2.39 11.90 5.57
CA LYS A 95 3.28 13.04 5.81
C LYS A 95 3.96 12.91 7.18
N CYS A 96 5.24 13.27 7.26
CA CYS A 96 5.99 13.37 8.51
C CYS A 96 6.72 14.71 8.56
N GLU A 97 6.24 15.62 9.41
CA GLU A 97 6.79 16.98 9.51
C GLU A 97 8.18 17.01 10.11
N LYS A 98 8.40 16.22 11.17
CA LYS A 98 9.71 16.12 11.83
C LYS A 98 10.84 15.70 10.88
N LYS A 99 10.54 14.88 9.89
CA LYS A 99 11.50 14.35 8.91
C LYS A 99 11.48 15.11 7.59
N LYS A 100 10.51 16.01 7.40
CA LYS A 100 10.24 16.68 6.12
C LYS A 100 10.07 15.67 4.98
N ILE A 101 9.18 14.71 5.20
CA ILE A 101 8.89 13.61 4.29
C ILE A 101 7.40 13.56 4.02
N PHE A 102 7.04 13.25 2.79
CA PHE A 102 5.70 12.76 2.43
C PHE A 102 5.81 11.55 1.51
N ALA A 103 4.77 10.74 1.43
CA ALA A 103 4.82 9.50 0.67
C ALA A 103 3.49 9.09 0.06
N GLU A 104 3.59 8.45 -1.10
CA GLU A 104 2.59 7.56 -1.69
C GLU A 104 2.96 6.13 -1.34
N ILE A 105 2.07 5.37 -0.68
CA ILE A 105 2.37 4.06 -0.11
C ILE A 105 1.59 2.96 -0.83
N LYS A 106 2.30 1.97 -1.35
CA LYS A 106 1.72 0.76 -1.93
C LYS A 106 2.16 -0.47 -1.15
N ASN A 107 1.21 -1.38 -0.90
CA ASN A 107 1.48 -2.57 -0.08
C ASN A 107 2.50 -3.52 -0.72
N LYS A 108 2.47 -3.69 -2.03
CA LYS A 108 3.33 -4.66 -2.74
C LYS A 108 4.02 -4.02 -3.94
N PHE A 109 5.19 -4.55 -4.24
CA PHE A 109 5.86 -4.36 -5.53
C PHE A 109 4.92 -4.74 -6.70
N ASN A 110 4.99 -4.01 -7.80
CA ASN A 110 4.16 -4.19 -9.01
C ASN A 110 2.64 -4.06 -8.82
N THR A 111 2.17 -3.33 -7.82
CA THR A 111 0.74 -2.99 -7.69
C THR A 111 0.32 -1.86 -8.62
N VAL A 112 1.26 -1.05 -9.08
CA VAL A 112 1.07 0.00 -10.08
C VAL A 112 1.63 -0.51 -11.41
N LYS A 113 0.83 -0.41 -12.49
CA LYS A 113 1.32 -0.78 -13.83
C LYS A 113 2.47 0.13 -14.23
N ALA A 114 3.41 -0.38 -15.01
CA ALA A 114 4.56 0.40 -15.47
C ALA A 114 4.13 1.68 -16.22
N SER A 115 3.01 1.63 -16.99
CA SER A 115 2.40 2.79 -17.63
C SER A 115 1.99 3.90 -16.67
N ASP A 116 1.62 3.55 -15.45
CA ASP A 116 1.00 4.45 -14.48
C ASP A 116 2.04 5.05 -13.50
N LEU A 117 3.26 4.47 -13.45
CA LEU A 117 4.34 4.94 -12.58
C LEU A 117 4.75 6.39 -12.89
N LYS A 118 4.69 6.81 -14.15
CA LYS A 118 4.92 8.20 -14.55
C LYS A 118 3.88 9.15 -13.92
N GLY A 119 2.63 8.70 -13.81
CA GLY A 119 1.57 9.43 -13.11
C GLY A 119 1.90 9.60 -11.63
N VAL A 120 2.34 8.53 -10.96
CA VAL A 120 2.79 8.59 -9.56
C VAL A 120 3.95 9.57 -9.38
N TYR A 121 4.95 9.53 -10.25
CA TYR A 121 6.06 10.48 -10.23
C TYR A 121 5.58 11.93 -10.34
N LYS A 122 4.72 12.22 -11.31
CA LYS A 122 4.15 13.57 -11.51
C LYS A 122 3.39 14.04 -10.28
N THR A 123 2.55 13.19 -9.70
CA THR A 123 1.79 13.49 -8.49
C THR A 123 2.73 13.88 -7.34
N ILE A 124 3.79 13.10 -7.09
CA ILE A 124 4.79 13.38 -6.05
C ILE A 124 5.52 14.70 -6.35
N ALA A 125 5.95 14.91 -7.59
CA ALA A 125 6.67 16.11 -8.00
C ALA A 125 5.82 17.39 -7.85
N GLU A 126 4.57 17.34 -8.28
CA GLU A 126 3.63 18.44 -8.17
C GLU A 126 3.26 18.73 -6.72
N TYR A 127 2.96 17.70 -5.93
CA TYR A 127 2.66 17.88 -4.51
C TYR A 127 3.84 18.52 -3.78
N ARG A 128 5.07 18.06 -4.03
CA ARG A 128 6.28 18.70 -3.50
C ARG A 128 6.37 20.15 -3.86
N ARG A 129 6.25 20.49 -5.14
CA ARG A 129 6.38 21.86 -5.64
C ARG A 129 5.35 22.80 -5.04
N MET A 130 4.10 22.36 -4.88
CA MET A 130 2.99 23.22 -4.48
C MET A 130 2.78 23.31 -2.96
N ASN A 131 3.10 22.23 -2.22
CA ASN A 131 2.72 22.14 -0.81
C ASN A 131 3.91 22.06 0.15
N CYS A 132 5.03 21.45 -0.26
CA CYS A 132 6.18 21.22 0.63
C CYS A 132 7.50 21.16 -0.17
N PRO A 133 7.98 22.30 -0.70
CA PRO A 133 9.16 22.32 -1.59
C PRO A 133 10.48 21.89 -0.92
N ASP A 134 10.56 21.96 0.41
CA ASP A 134 11.69 21.54 1.23
C ASP A 134 11.62 20.09 1.72
N TYR A 135 10.56 19.35 1.35
CA TYR A 135 10.38 17.95 1.72
C TYR A 135 10.92 17.01 0.65
N THR A 136 11.20 15.77 1.07
CA THR A 136 11.47 14.66 0.16
C THR A 136 10.20 13.81 0.00
N GLY A 137 9.78 13.63 -1.24
CA GLY A 137 8.65 12.77 -1.60
C GLY A 137 9.10 11.35 -1.92
N TYR A 138 8.39 10.38 -1.37
CA TYR A 138 8.69 8.96 -1.53
C TYR A 138 7.55 8.20 -2.21
N TYR A 139 7.91 7.36 -3.17
CA TYR A 139 7.10 6.24 -3.61
C TYR A 139 7.52 5.00 -2.83
N VAL A 140 6.68 4.56 -1.89
CA VAL A 140 6.98 3.46 -0.96
C VAL A 140 6.33 2.18 -1.45
N GLN A 141 7.08 1.10 -1.49
CA GLN A 141 6.61 -0.25 -1.76
C GLN A 141 6.92 -1.12 -0.54
N ILE A 142 5.90 -1.46 0.26
CA ILE A 142 6.11 -2.12 1.57
C ILE A 142 6.76 -3.49 1.39
N LEU A 143 6.18 -4.35 0.55
CA LEU A 143 6.70 -5.70 0.31
C LEU A 143 7.43 -5.74 -1.03
N THR A 144 8.74 -5.94 -0.98
CA THR A 144 9.64 -6.00 -2.13
C THR A 144 10.55 -7.23 -2.07
N LYS A 145 11.25 -7.52 -3.17
CA LYS A 145 12.20 -8.64 -3.23
C LYS A 145 13.54 -8.33 -2.55
N SER A 146 13.90 -7.05 -2.48
CA SER A 146 15.17 -6.57 -1.92
C SER A 146 15.01 -5.17 -1.38
N ARG A 147 15.92 -4.75 -0.50
CA ARG A 147 15.98 -3.38 0.01
C ARG A 147 16.51 -2.42 -1.05
N PHE A 148 15.93 -1.22 -1.12
CA PHE A 148 16.41 -0.12 -1.94
C PHE A 148 15.94 1.23 -1.42
N ASN A 149 16.70 2.27 -1.71
CA ASN A 149 16.34 3.68 -1.54
C ASN A 149 17.11 4.49 -2.58
N ARG A 150 16.44 4.89 -3.67
CA ARG A 150 17.09 5.51 -4.84
C ARG A 150 16.20 6.58 -5.47
N CYS A 151 16.74 7.39 -6.37
CA CYS A 151 15.94 8.34 -7.14
C CYS A 151 14.83 7.60 -7.92
N PHE A 152 13.62 8.11 -7.86
CA PHE A 152 12.49 7.54 -8.59
C PHE A 152 12.48 8.06 -10.01
N THR A 153 12.88 7.24 -10.97
CA THR A 153 13.03 7.59 -12.39
C THR A 153 12.24 6.61 -13.28
N PRO A 154 10.89 6.60 -13.21
CA PRO A 154 10.09 5.67 -13.99
C PRO A 154 10.20 5.98 -15.48
N SER A 155 10.31 4.94 -16.32
CA SER A 155 10.32 5.08 -17.77
C SER A 155 8.95 5.53 -18.28
N ASP A 156 8.94 6.40 -19.27
CA ASP A 156 7.77 6.69 -20.09
C ASP A 156 7.61 5.58 -21.13
N ASN A 157 6.55 4.81 -21.03
CA ASN A 157 6.30 3.68 -21.95
C ASN A 157 6.06 4.14 -23.42
N THR A 158 5.71 5.41 -23.62
CA THR A 158 5.46 5.95 -24.98
C THR A 158 6.74 6.42 -25.65
N SER A 159 7.62 7.10 -24.91
CA SER A 159 8.84 7.71 -25.44
C SER A 159 10.12 6.99 -25.00
N GLY A 160 10.04 6.06 -24.05
CA GLY A 160 11.20 5.44 -23.41
C GLY A 160 12.04 6.40 -22.53
N SER A 161 11.67 7.69 -22.49
CA SER A 161 12.38 8.69 -21.70
C SER A 161 12.20 8.47 -20.19
N LYS A 162 13.20 8.86 -19.42
CA LYS A 162 13.15 8.89 -17.95
C LYS A 162 13.29 10.32 -17.47
N PRO A 163 12.66 10.67 -16.33
CA PRO A 163 12.95 11.94 -15.71
C PRO A 163 14.40 11.99 -15.23
N GLU A 164 14.97 13.18 -15.22
CA GLU A 164 16.27 13.41 -14.60
C GLU A 164 16.24 12.99 -13.12
N PRO A 165 17.29 12.34 -12.61
CA PRO A 165 17.37 11.94 -11.22
C PRO A 165 17.22 13.15 -10.27
N ASN A 166 16.23 13.09 -9.39
CA ASN A 166 15.98 14.10 -8.39
C ASN A 166 16.16 13.49 -6.99
N PRO A 167 17.12 13.98 -6.17
CA PRO A 167 17.38 13.45 -4.84
C PRO A 167 16.20 13.62 -3.88
N HIS A 168 15.28 14.53 -4.18
CA HIS A 168 14.08 14.78 -3.38
C HIS A 168 12.83 14.05 -3.89
N ILE A 169 12.92 13.21 -4.91
CA ILE A 169 11.84 12.35 -5.39
C ILE A 169 12.39 10.93 -5.50
N ARG A 170 12.02 10.09 -4.55
CA ARG A 170 12.67 8.80 -4.34
C ARG A 170 11.68 7.65 -4.37
N GLU A 171 12.16 6.47 -4.72
CA GLU A 171 11.47 5.20 -4.46
C GLU A 171 12.22 4.42 -3.38
N ILE A 172 11.46 3.75 -2.50
CA ILE A 172 12.02 3.09 -1.32
C ILE A 172 11.21 1.84 -0.98
N ASP A 173 11.89 0.79 -0.53
CA ASP A 173 11.24 -0.38 0.06
C ASP A 173 10.70 -0.12 1.47
N GLY A 174 9.76 -0.99 1.91
CA GLY A 174 9.11 -0.83 3.21
C GLY A 174 10.06 -0.92 4.39
N SER A 175 11.01 -1.85 4.40
CA SER A 175 11.96 -1.99 5.51
C SER A 175 12.80 -0.72 5.66
N SER A 176 13.36 -0.22 4.56
CA SER A 176 14.15 1.01 4.56
C SER A 176 13.29 2.23 4.93
N PHE A 177 12.01 2.27 4.52
CA PHE A 177 11.11 3.37 4.88
C PHE A 177 10.75 3.34 6.37
N TYR A 178 10.41 2.17 6.92
CA TYR A 178 10.19 2.03 8.36
C TYR A 178 11.42 2.44 9.17
N THR A 179 12.62 1.98 8.77
CA THR A 179 13.89 2.42 9.38
C THR A 179 14.04 3.95 9.33
N LEU A 180 13.77 4.56 8.17
CA LEU A 180 13.87 6.01 7.98
C LEU A 180 12.93 6.78 8.94
N ILE A 181 11.71 6.31 9.13
CA ILE A 181 10.71 6.97 9.97
C ILE A 181 10.95 6.71 11.46
N THR A 182 11.23 5.48 11.85
CA THR A 182 11.32 5.06 13.27
C THR A 182 12.71 5.17 13.86
N GLY A 183 13.77 5.08 13.05
CA GLY A 183 15.15 4.90 13.49
C GLY A 183 15.51 3.46 13.89
N ASP A 184 14.56 2.51 13.78
CA ASP A 184 14.74 1.09 14.10
C ASP A 184 14.89 0.28 12.80
N GLU A 185 16.04 -0.35 12.60
CA GLU A 185 16.32 -1.14 11.38
C GLU A 185 15.45 -2.39 11.25
N GLU A 186 14.92 -2.87 12.35
CA GLU A 186 14.05 -4.04 12.42
C GLU A 186 12.57 -3.68 12.58
N ALA A 187 12.19 -2.39 12.48
CA ALA A 187 10.84 -1.91 12.75
C ALA A 187 9.74 -2.72 12.04
N LEU A 188 9.89 -2.97 10.73
CA LEU A 188 8.90 -3.69 9.94
C LEU A 188 8.82 -5.18 10.33
N ILE A 189 9.95 -5.84 10.58
CA ILE A 189 9.93 -7.25 10.99
C ILE A 189 9.43 -7.41 12.43
N ASN A 190 9.75 -6.47 13.31
CA ASN A 190 9.25 -6.47 14.68
C ASN A 190 7.74 -6.20 14.71
N LEU A 191 7.23 -5.31 13.84
CA LEU A 191 5.80 -5.14 13.64
C LEU A 191 5.14 -6.46 13.24
N TYR A 192 5.69 -7.17 12.25
CA TYR A 192 5.16 -8.46 11.81
C TYR A 192 5.14 -9.50 12.95
N LYS A 193 6.23 -9.59 13.74
CA LYS A 193 6.35 -10.55 14.85
C LYS A 193 5.36 -10.30 15.98
N ILE A 194 5.00 -9.03 16.24
CA ILE A 194 4.09 -8.67 17.36
C ILE A 194 2.61 -8.87 17.02
N LEU A 195 2.22 -8.79 15.73
CA LEU A 195 0.81 -8.83 15.31
C LEU A 195 0.00 -10.01 15.84
N PRO A 196 0.53 -11.25 15.94
CA PRO A 196 -0.20 -12.38 16.53
C PRO A 196 -0.58 -12.20 18.00
N TYR A 197 0.02 -11.23 18.69
CA TYR A 197 -0.15 -11.00 20.14
C TYR A 197 -0.90 -9.70 20.46
N VAL A 198 -1.37 -8.99 19.44
CA VAL A 198 -2.16 -7.76 19.51
C VAL A 198 -3.63 -8.07 19.22
#